data_822a741e71b0412fec1950dae2aeed73
#
_entry.id   822a741e71b0412fec1950dae2aeed73
#
_cell.length_a   1.000
_cell.length_b   1.000
_cell.length_c   1.000
_cell.angle_alpha   90.00
_cell.angle_beta   90.00
_cell.angle_gamma   90.00
#
_symmetry.space_group_name_H-M   'P 1'
#
loop_
_entity.id
_entity.type
_entity.pdbx_description
1 polymer ?
#
loop_
_entity_poly.entity_id
_entity_poly.type
_entity_poly.pdbx_seq_one_letter_code
_entity_poly.pdbx_strand_id
1 'polypeptide(L)'
;AAGTPVHAADQPWGVWGPHAITHYLHVTGEVKYALPRVALYPIPFKERRLILRPGWDSSEMITDETLSIHFYGRRMRRRIVSNEPGGIPRPRSLFGQLLRRHGIDPRLAPIPLKPGDPGYGADDDSDED
;
A
#
# COMPACT_ATOMS: atom_id res chain seq x y z
N ALA A 1 -14.16 21.21 30.91
CA ALA A 1 -12.82 21.80 30.97
C ALA A 1 -12.15 21.57 29.63
N ALA A 2 -11.74 22.65 28.94
CA ALA A 2 -10.95 22.52 27.73
C ALA A 2 -9.58 21.96 28.12
N GLY A 3 -9.22 20.78 27.61
CA GLY A 3 -7.91 20.19 27.84
C GLY A 3 -6.79 21.07 27.28
N THR A 4 -5.58 20.94 27.82
CA THR A 4 -4.40 21.63 27.31
C THR A 4 -4.19 21.25 25.84
N PRO A 5 -4.00 22.24 24.94
CA PRO A 5 -3.69 21.93 23.53
C PRO A 5 -2.43 21.07 23.44
N VAL A 6 -2.52 19.95 22.71
CA VAL A 6 -1.39 19.07 22.46
C VAL A 6 -0.78 19.42 21.10
N HIS A 7 0.56 19.53 21.03
CA HIS A 7 1.24 19.84 19.78
C HIS A 7 0.92 18.81 18.71
N ALA A 8 0.81 19.22 17.44
CA ALA A 8 0.41 18.35 16.34
C ALA A 8 1.33 17.11 16.18
N ALA A 9 2.64 17.29 16.45
CA ALA A 9 3.62 16.20 16.39
C ALA A 9 3.42 15.13 17.48
N ASP A 10 2.78 15.48 18.60
CA ASP A 10 2.55 14.59 19.74
C ASP A 10 1.21 13.86 19.66
N GLN A 11 0.44 14.12 18.59
CA GLN A 11 -0.83 13.46 18.37
C GLN A 11 -0.63 12.02 17.85
N PRO A 12 -1.51 11.09 18.24
CA PRO A 12 -1.50 9.72 17.67
C PRO A 12 -1.65 9.75 16.16
N TRP A 13 -1.10 8.72 15.51
CA TRP A 13 -1.26 8.57 14.06
C TRP A 13 -2.73 8.60 13.64
N GLY A 14 -3.03 9.33 12.59
CA GLY A 14 -4.35 9.41 11.99
C GLY A 14 -5.26 10.51 12.53
N VAL A 15 -4.91 11.16 13.64
CA VAL A 15 -5.74 12.22 14.26
C VAL A 15 -6.00 13.37 13.29
N TRP A 16 -4.95 13.87 12.63
CA TRP A 16 -5.04 14.98 11.66
C TRP A 16 -5.45 14.57 10.25
N GLY A 17 -5.69 13.31 10.02
CA GLY A 17 -6.12 12.78 8.72
C GLY A 17 -7.42 11.98 8.85
N PRO A 18 -7.35 10.65 8.79
CA PRO A 18 -8.55 9.81 8.73
C PRO A 18 -9.56 10.06 9.85
N HIS A 19 -9.09 10.28 11.09
CA HIS A 19 -9.99 10.48 12.23
C HIS A 19 -10.69 11.83 12.17
N ALA A 20 -9.97 12.92 11.85
CA ALA A 20 -10.58 14.25 11.69
C ALA A 20 -11.60 14.25 10.54
N ILE A 21 -11.23 13.71 9.37
CA ILE A 21 -12.13 13.64 8.21
C ILE A 21 -13.39 12.86 8.57
N THR A 22 -13.26 11.69 9.17
CA THR A 22 -14.39 10.85 9.56
C THR A 22 -15.29 11.59 10.56
N HIS A 23 -14.71 12.24 11.57
CA HIS A 23 -15.45 13.02 12.55
C HIS A 23 -16.30 14.12 11.88
N TYR A 24 -15.68 14.94 11.05
CA TYR A 24 -16.38 16.05 10.41
C TYR A 24 -17.42 15.60 9.39
N LEU A 25 -17.17 14.53 8.64
CA LEU A 25 -18.19 13.94 7.76
C LEU A 25 -19.46 13.53 8.52
N HIS A 26 -19.32 13.00 9.73
CA HIS A 26 -20.46 12.70 10.59
C HIS A 26 -21.13 13.96 11.13
N VAL A 27 -20.35 14.93 11.59
CA VAL A 27 -20.89 16.20 12.14
C VAL A 27 -21.67 16.98 11.09
N THR A 28 -21.18 17.02 9.85
CA THR A 28 -21.84 17.76 8.75
C THR A 28 -22.92 16.94 8.03
N GLY A 29 -23.04 15.64 8.34
CA GLY A 29 -23.96 14.74 7.65
C GLY A 29 -23.51 14.35 6.23
N GLU A 30 -22.29 14.69 5.84
CA GLU A 30 -21.71 14.38 4.51
C GLU A 30 -21.24 12.94 4.37
N VAL A 31 -21.21 12.16 5.45
CA VAL A 31 -20.89 10.72 5.40
C VAL A 31 -21.76 9.94 4.41
N LYS A 32 -22.98 10.42 4.12
CA LYS A 32 -23.87 9.84 3.12
C LYS A 32 -23.34 9.85 1.69
N TYR A 33 -22.33 10.70 1.40
CA TYR A 33 -21.68 10.79 0.11
C TYR A 33 -20.40 9.94 0.04
N ALA A 34 -19.99 9.31 1.14
CA ALA A 34 -18.84 8.43 1.15
C ALA A 34 -19.09 7.22 0.25
N LEU A 35 -18.14 6.94 -0.63
CA LEU A 35 -18.22 5.75 -1.48
C LEU A 35 -18.09 4.47 -0.63
N PRO A 36 -18.73 3.37 -1.05
CA PRO A 36 -18.56 2.10 -0.39
C PRO A 36 -17.09 1.63 -0.50
N ARG A 37 -16.64 0.85 0.47
CA ARG A 37 -15.24 0.38 0.53
C ARG A 37 -14.77 -0.29 -0.77
N VAL A 38 -15.64 -1.05 -1.43
CA VAL A 38 -15.31 -1.74 -2.69
C VAL A 38 -14.82 -0.78 -3.77
N ALA A 39 -15.25 0.48 -3.76
CA ALA A 39 -14.86 1.46 -4.78
C ALA A 39 -13.36 1.81 -4.73
N LEU A 40 -12.79 2.02 -3.54
CA LEU A 40 -11.42 2.52 -3.39
C LEU A 40 -10.51 1.60 -2.59
N TYR A 41 -11.05 0.76 -1.71
CA TYR A 41 -10.34 -0.12 -0.80
C TYR A 41 -10.91 -1.54 -0.82
N PRO A 42 -11.01 -2.19 -1.99
CA PRO A 42 -11.66 -3.50 -2.11
C PRO A 42 -10.97 -4.56 -1.21
N ILE A 43 -9.65 -4.53 -1.12
CA ILE A 43 -8.85 -5.48 -0.35
C ILE A 43 -8.58 -4.89 1.04
N PRO A 44 -9.06 -5.52 2.14
CA PRO A 44 -8.80 -5.03 3.48
C PRO A 44 -7.31 -5.10 3.86
N PHE A 45 -6.89 -4.25 4.80
CA PHE A 45 -5.51 -4.25 5.29
C PHE A 45 -5.03 -5.63 5.78
N LYS A 46 -5.90 -6.38 6.45
CA LYS A 46 -5.57 -7.72 6.95
C LYS A 46 -5.24 -8.70 5.82
N GLU A 47 -5.88 -8.53 4.67
CA GLU A 47 -5.76 -9.38 3.49
C GLU A 47 -4.80 -8.85 2.43
N ARG A 48 -4.12 -7.73 2.67
CA ARG A 48 -3.19 -7.08 1.73
C ARG A 48 -2.13 -8.03 1.12
N ARG A 49 -1.81 -9.12 1.82
CA ARG A 49 -0.82 -10.11 1.34
C ARG A 49 -1.31 -10.87 0.10
N LEU A 50 -2.61 -10.96 -0.09
CA LEU A 50 -3.21 -11.60 -1.26
C LEU A 50 -2.84 -10.89 -2.56
N ILE A 51 -2.57 -9.58 -2.51
CA ILE A 51 -2.13 -8.79 -3.67
C ILE A 51 -0.87 -9.36 -4.33
N LEU A 52 0.05 -9.96 -3.54
CA LEU A 52 1.28 -10.59 -4.03
C LEU A 52 1.17 -12.10 -4.21
N ARG A 53 0.05 -12.72 -3.83
CA ARG A 53 -0.13 -14.17 -3.93
C ARG A 53 -0.38 -14.58 -5.39
N PRO A 54 0.49 -15.42 -5.99
CA PRO A 54 0.25 -15.92 -7.34
C PRO A 54 -1.02 -16.77 -7.43
N GLY A 55 -1.83 -16.53 -8.47
CA GLY A 55 -3.03 -17.32 -8.72
C GLY A 55 -4.19 -17.10 -7.74
N TRP A 56 -4.12 -16.05 -6.91
CA TRP A 56 -5.26 -15.67 -6.10
C TRP A 56 -6.38 -15.11 -6.99
N ASP A 57 -7.57 -15.64 -6.81
CA ASP A 57 -8.77 -15.12 -7.46
C ASP A 57 -9.27 -13.89 -6.70
N SER A 58 -9.19 -12.74 -7.34
CA SER A 58 -9.61 -11.46 -6.76
C SER A 58 -11.06 -11.08 -7.06
N SER A 59 -11.80 -11.89 -7.80
CA SER A 59 -13.15 -11.57 -8.29
C SER A 59 -14.18 -11.34 -7.18
N GLU A 60 -13.99 -11.95 -6.01
CA GLU A 60 -14.86 -11.72 -4.85
C GLU A 60 -14.67 -10.33 -4.22
N MET A 61 -13.50 -9.71 -4.40
CA MET A 61 -13.16 -8.42 -3.77
C MET A 61 -13.10 -7.28 -4.76
N ILE A 62 -12.73 -7.56 -5.99
CA ILE A 62 -12.61 -6.57 -7.07
C ILE A 62 -13.75 -6.80 -8.04
N THR A 63 -14.63 -5.83 -8.14
CA THR A 63 -15.85 -5.87 -8.96
C THR A 63 -15.86 -4.71 -9.95
N ASP A 64 -16.89 -4.61 -10.77
CA ASP A 64 -17.09 -3.50 -11.69
C ASP A 64 -17.28 -2.14 -10.98
N GLU A 65 -17.61 -2.17 -9.69
CA GLU A 65 -17.68 -0.97 -8.85
C GLU A 65 -16.32 -0.50 -8.33
N THR A 66 -15.26 -1.27 -8.56
CA THR A 66 -13.91 -0.95 -8.06
C THR A 66 -13.22 0.05 -8.99
N LEU A 67 -12.96 1.24 -8.48
CA LEU A 67 -12.29 2.34 -9.19
C LEU A 67 -10.79 2.37 -8.92
N SER A 68 -10.35 1.95 -7.73
CA SER A 68 -8.94 1.91 -7.38
C SER A 68 -8.63 0.82 -6.35
N ILE A 69 -7.34 0.48 -6.24
CA ILE A 69 -6.83 -0.50 -5.29
C ILE A 69 -5.74 0.15 -4.45
N HIS A 70 -5.90 0.13 -3.13
CA HIS A 70 -4.88 0.62 -2.22
C HIS A 70 -3.82 -0.45 -1.93
N PHE A 71 -2.55 -0.14 -2.26
CA PHE A 71 -1.44 -1.09 -2.14
C PHE A 71 -0.74 -1.10 -0.78
N TYR A 72 -1.16 -0.27 0.19
CA TYR A 72 -0.54 -0.22 1.52
C TYR A 72 0.99 -0.04 1.46
N GLY A 73 1.46 0.91 0.66
CA GLY A 73 2.82 1.07 0.12
C GLY A 73 3.97 0.74 1.09
N ARG A 74 3.99 1.32 2.31
CA ARG A 74 5.07 1.07 3.28
C ARG A 74 5.18 -0.41 3.66
N ARG A 75 4.05 -1.10 3.88
CA ARG A 75 4.04 -2.52 4.29
C ARG A 75 4.33 -3.44 3.12
N MET A 76 3.78 -3.11 1.95
CA MET A 76 3.98 -3.91 0.73
C MET A 76 5.39 -3.78 0.20
N ARG A 77 5.99 -2.57 0.23
CA ARG A 77 7.39 -2.37 -0.15
C ARG A 77 8.30 -3.34 0.60
N ARG A 78 8.25 -3.31 1.93
CA ARG A 78 9.08 -4.21 2.75
C ARG A 78 8.88 -5.67 2.39
N ARG A 79 7.64 -6.08 2.12
CA ARG A 79 7.34 -7.46 1.76
C ARG A 79 7.87 -7.83 0.37
N ILE A 80 7.76 -6.93 -0.61
CA ILE A 80 8.27 -7.16 -1.96
C ILE A 80 9.81 -7.31 -1.90
N VAL A 81 10.49 -6.37 -1.27
CA VAL A 81 11.96 -6.41 -1.14
C VAL A 81 12.44 -7.67 -0.41
N SER A 82 11.72 -8.14 0.62
CA SER A 82 12.14 -9.32 1.40
C SER A 82 11.78 -10.67 0.78
N ASN A 83 10.77 -10.75 -0.08
CA ASN A 83 10.22 -12.05 -0.50
C ASN A 83 10.13 -12.24 -2.02
N GLU A 84 10.28 -11.18 -2.80
CA GLU A 84 10.19 -11.28 -4.25
C GLU A 84 11.59 -11.09 -4.86
N PRO A 85 12.05 -12.01 -5.70
CA PRO A 85 13.39 -11.94 -6.31
C PRO A 85 13.58 -10.61 -7.05
N GLY A 86 14.68 -9.89 -6.75
CA GLY A 86 14.98 -8.58 -7.33
C GLY A 86 13.93 -7.50 -7.02
N GLY A 87 13.08 -7.68 -5.99
CA GLY A 87 12.01 -6.74 -5.68
C GLY A 87 10.91 -6.67 -6.75
N ILE A 88 10.79 -7.71 -7.59
CA ILE A 88 9.86 -7.75 -8.72
C ILE A 88 8.65 -8.63 -8.37
N PRO A 89 7.42 -8.08 -8.37
CA PRO A 89 6.22 -8.86 -8.10
C PRO A 89 6.02 -10.00 -9.11
N ARG A 90 5.61 -11.16 -8.63
CA ARG A 90 5.38 -12.32 -9.49
C ARG A 90 4.32 -12.04 -10.56
N PRO A 91 4.52 -12.42 -11.82
CA PRO A 91 3.61 -12.11 -12.92
C PRO A 91 2.18 -12.60 -12.73
N ARG A 92 1.99 -13.71 -11.99
CA ARG A 92 0.67 -14.30 -11.69
C ARG A 92 0.02 -13.73 -10.43
N SER A 93 0.67 -12.83 -9.69
CA SER A 93 0.04 -12.08 -8.60
C SER A 93 -0.86 -10.99 -9.16
N LEU A 94 -1.84 -10.53 -8.38
CA LEU A 94 -2.69 -9.40 -8.77
C LEU A 94 -1.83 -8.18 -9.14
N PHE A 95 -0.82 -7.86 -8.31
CA PHE A 95 0.07 -6.73 -8.58
C PHE A 95 0.82 -6.90 -9.91
N GLY A 96 1.41 -8.07 -10.16
CA GLY A 96 2.09 -8.36 -11.42
C GLY A 96 1.17 -8.29 -12.65
N GLN A 97 -0.08 -8.74 -12.50
CA GLN A 97 -1.09 -8.64 -13.56
C GLN A 97 -1.47 -7.18 -13.85
N LEU A 98 -1.63 -6.35 -12.82
CA LEU A 98 -1.92 -4.93 -12.98
C LEU A 98 -0.77 -4.18 -13.65
N LEU A 99 0.48 -4.42 -13.23
CA LEU A 99 1.65 -3.83 -13.91
C LEU A 99 1.65 -4.17 -15.40
N ARG A 100 1.46 -5.43 -15.74
CA ARG A 100 1.40 -5.88 -17.15
C ARG A 100 0.23 -5.24 -17.91
N ARG A 101 -0.97 -5.18 -17.29
CA ARG A 101 -2.16 -4.56 -17.91
C ARG A 101 -1.93 -3.09 -18.26
N HIS A 102 -1.15 -2.39 -17.44
CA HIS A 102 -0.82 -0.99 -17.64
C HIS A 102 0.50 -0.75 -18.38
N GLY A 103 1.12 -1.78 -18.95
CA GLY A 103 2.36 -1.66 -19.72
C GLY A 103 3.57 -1.24 -18.87
N ILE A 104 3.53 -1.47 -17.55
CA ILE A 104 4.60 -1.10 -16.63
C ILE A 104 5.56 -2.30 -16.47
N ASP A 105 6.81 -2.12 -16.86
CA ASP A 105 7.88 -3.09 -16.58
C ASP A 105 8.56 -2.73 -15.25
N PRO A 106 8.38 -3.54 -14.19
CA PRO A 106 8.99 -3.25 -12.89
C PRO A 106 10.52 -3.32 -12.90
N ARG A 107 11.14 -3.93 -13.91
CA ARG A 107 12.60 -4.00 -14.05
C ARG A 107 13.22 -2.64 -14.41
N LEU A 108 12.44 -1.75 -15.05
CA LEU A 108 12.88 -0.41 -15.42
C LEU A 108 12.82 0.59 -14.25
N ALA A 109 12.13 0.24 -13.16
CA ALA A 109 12.02 1.06 -11.97
C ALA A 109 12.09 0.18 -10.71
N PRO A 110 13.24 -0.46 -10.45
CA PRO A 110 13.38 -1.34 -9.31
C PRO A 110 13.17 -0.57 -8.00
N ILE A 111 12.65 -1.25 -7.00
CA ILE A 111 12.48 -0.65 -5.67
C ILE A 111 13.87 -0.44 -5.05
N PRO A 112 14.30 0.80 -4.77
CA PRO A 112 15.61 1.05 -4.17
C PRO A 112 15.69 0.41 -2.79
N LEU A 113 16.79 -0.30 -2.51
CA LEU A 113 17.07 -0.84 -1.20
C LEU A 113 17.34 0.31 -0.21
N LYS A 114 17.02 0.07 1.05
CA LYS A 114 17.24 1.00 2.17
C LYS A 114 17.96 0.29 3.30
N PRO A 115 18.65 1.01 4.20
CA PRO A 115 19.24 0.42 5.39
C PRO A 115 18.27 -0.50 6.13
N GLY A 116 18.71 -1.75 6.37
CA GLY A 116 17.92 -2.82 6.99
C GLY A 116 17.08 -3.66 6.02
N ASP A 117 17.12 -3.40 4.71
CA ASP A 117 16.57 -4.32 3.70
C ASP A 117 17.57 -5.46 3.41
N PRO A 118 17.12 -6.68 3.11
CA PRO A 118 17.99 -7.75 2.66
C PRO A 118 18.76 -7.35 1.40
N GLY A 119 20.07 -7.54 1.37
CA GLY A 119 20.95 -7.18 0.26
C GLY A 119 21.35 -5.70 0.20
N TYR A 120 20.97 -4.86 1.16
CA TYR A 120 21.45 -3.49 1.21
C TYR A 120 22.98 -3.46 1.46
N GLY A 121 23.72 -2.78 0.59
CA GLY A 121 25.19 -2.68 0.66
C GLY A 121 25.96 -3.90 0.12
N ALA A 122 25.29 -4.89 -0.48
CA ALA A 122 25.98 -6.06 -1.03
C ALA A 122 26.75 -5.77 -2.34
N ASP A 123 26.48 -4.66 -2.98
CA ASP A 123 27.09 -4.28 -4.27
C ASP A 123 28.29 -3.33 -4.12
N ASP A 124 28.65 -2.94 -2.88
CA ASP A 124 29.72 -1.95 -2.63
C ASP A 124 31.13 -2.56 -2.49
N ASP A 125 31.25 -3.91 -2.53
CA ASP A 125 32.52 -4.62 -2.36
C ASP A 125 33.18 -5.08 -3.67
N SER A 126 32.71 -4.62 -4.86
CA SER A 126 33.20 -5.13 -6.14
C SER A 126 34.20 -4.24 -6.89
N ASP A 127 34.64 -3.10 -6.34
CA ASP A 127 35.60 -2.18 -6.98
C ASP A 127 36.85 -1.92 -6.13
N GLU A 128 37.48 -2.96 -5.56
CA GLU A 128 38.88 -2.89 -5.10
C GLU A 128 39.64 -4.15 -5.55
N ASP A 129 40.14 -4.14 -6.80
CA ASP A 129 41.34 -4.82 -7.23
C ASP A 129 41.97 -4.11 -8.44
#